data_a3c03f33d41d99f9b3266a2b74105a8d
#
_entry.id   a3c03f33d41d99f9b3266a2b74105a8d
#
_cell.length_a   1.000
_cell.length_b   1.000
_cell.length_c   1.000
_cell.angle_alpha   90.00
_cell.angle_beta   90.00
_cell.angle_gamma   90.00
#
_symmetry.space_group_name_H-M   'P 1'
#
loop_
_entity.id
_entity.type
_entity.pdbx_description
1 polymer ?
#
loop_
_entity_poly.entity_id
_entity_poly.type
_entity_poly.pdbx_seq_one_letter_code
_entity_poly.pdbx_strand_id
1 'polypeptide(L)'
;ALLLAGTFKLGILTNAHMQFDLPLSDALAWQETLDRLVPYDPAKGEEGVSIQGVALIVLLAAIGWSAWRGLENIQDGANRWTGASLALIALTLLLASLAVQATPSGLRIGLTGRFFGVALMLAMLVVIGRSRLSPEAIRDWLWESWRFVKQIFPLLVIGVFVVGMIRVLIRPEWIEALAGANTVVGN
;
A
#
# COMPACT_ATOMS: atom_id res chain seq x y z
N ALA A 1 16.40 0.18 12.83
CA ALA A 1 16.39 1.63 12.60
C ALA A 1 15.25 2.08 11.68
N LEU A 2 15.04 1.46 10.49
CA LEU A 2 13.99 1.84 9.54
C LEU A 2 12.57 1.65 10.08
N LEU A 3 12.31 0.58 10.83
CA LEU A 3 11.00 0.33 11.46
C LEU A 3 10.70 1.37 12.55
N LEU A 4 11.70 1.80 13.31
CA LEU A 4 11.55 2.86 14.31
C LEU A 4 11.30 4.22 13.65
N ALA A 5 11.96 4.54 12.54
CA ALA A 5 11.71 5.79 11.81
C ALA A 5 10.28 5.86 11.24
N GLY A 6 9.65 4.71 10.92
CA GLY A 6 8.25 4.64 10.45
C GLY A 6 7.21 4.90 11.54
N THR A 7 7.54 4.64 12.81
CA THR A 7 6.63 4.86 13.95
C THR A 7 6.70 6.30 14.49
N PHE A 8 7.80 7.00 14.30
CA PHE A 8 7.88 8.43 14.61
C PHE A 8 7.29 9.25 13.47
N LYS A 9 6.26 10.05 13.76
CA LYS A 9 5.75 11.09 12.84
C LYS A 9 6.78 12.23 12.75
N LEU A 10 7.94 11.93 12.16
CA LEU A 10 8.96 12.96 11.89
C LEU A 10 8.40 13.86 10.79
N GLY A 11 8.18 15.14 11.11
CA GLY A 11 7.62 16.11 10.15
C GLY A 11 8.40 16.19 8.83
N ILE A 12 9.72 15.97 8.88
CA ILE A 12 10.57 15.85 7.68
C ILE A 12 10.08 14.74 6.72
N LEU A 13 9.55 13.64 7.24
CA LEU A 13 9.10 12.51 6.42
C LEU A 13 7.63 12.64 5.99
N THR A 14 6.81 13.32 6.79
CA THR A 14 5.36 13.36 6.59
C THR A 14 4.88 14.66 5.94
N ASN A 15 5.61 15.78 6.15
CA ASN A 15 5.21 17.05 5.57
C ASN A 15 5.53 17.08 4.07
N ALA A 16 4.64 17.67 3.31
CA ALA A 16 4.87 17.93 1.89
C ALA A 16 5.85 19.10 1.74
N HIS A 17 7.00 18.82 1.12
CA HIS A 17 8.02 19.84 0.83
C HIS A 17 7.72 20.62 -0.44
N MET A 18 7.03 20.00 -1.39
CA MET A 18 6.58 20.59 -2.64
C MET A 18 5.14 20.16 -2.90
N GLN A 19 4.33 21.07 -3.42
CA GLN A 19 2.93 20.78 -3.75
C GLN A 19 2.64 21.22 -5.18
N PHE A 20 1.88 20.40 -5.88
CA PHE A 20 1.42 20.66 -7.24
C PHE A 20 -0.09 20.46 -7.30
N ASP A 21 -0.79 21.41 -7.86
CA ASP A 21 -2.22 21.31 -8.10
C ASP A 21 -2.46 20.86 -9.55
N LEU A 22 -3.06 19.68 -9.72
CA LEU A 22 -3.51 19.19 -11.01
C LEU A 22 -4.96 19.64 -11.22
N PRO A 23 -5.27 20.42 -12.24
CA PRO A 23 -6.63 20.87 -12.53
C PRO A 23 -7.47 19.71 -13.04
N LEU A 24 -8.21 19.07 -12.14
CA LEU A 24 -9.20 18.01 -12.43
C LEU A 24 -10.53 18.52 -11.88
N SER A 25 -11.39 18.99 -12.77
CA SER A 25 -12.64 19.68 -12.43
C SER A 25 -13.60 18.89 -11.54
N ASP A 26 -13.49 17.56 -11.54
CA ASP A 26 -14.45 16.69 -10.85
C ASP A 26 -13.85 15.90 -9.68
N ALA A 27 -12.62 16.23 -9.24
CA ALA A 27 -11.90 15.48 -8.20
C ALA A 27 -12.69 15.41 -6.88
N LEU A 28 -13.32 16.50 -6.47
CA LEU A 28 -14.17 16.51 -5.28
C LEU A 28 -15.44 15.68 -5.44
N ALA A 29 -16.10 15.74 -6.59
CA ALA A 29 -17.29 14.95 -6.87
C ALA A 29 -16.98 13.44 -6.86
N TRP A 30 -15.80 13.06 -7.35
CA TRP A 30 -15.32 11.68 -7.26
C TRP A 30 -15.07 11.26 -5.81
N GLN A 31 -14.45 12.10 -5.01
CA GLN A 31 -14.22 11.80 -3.59
C GLN A 31 -15.55 11.68 -2.83
N GLU A 32 -16.50 12.60 -3.03
CA GLU A 32 -17.83 12.52 -2.45
C GLU A 32 -18.60 11.26 -2.87
N THR A 33 -18.41 10.81 -4.09
CA THR A 33 -19.01 9.57 -4.57
C THR A 33 -18.41 8.35 -3.85
N LEU A 34 -17.11 8.34 -3.63
CA LEU A 34 -16.43 7.29 -2.87
C LEU A 34 -16.90 7.27 -1.41
N ASP A 35 -17.03 8.43 -0.77
CA ASP A 35 -17.50 8.56 0.60
C ASP A 35 -18.96 8.09 0.77
N ARG A 36 -19.77 8.23 -0.29
CA ARG A 36 -21.14 7.67 -0.31
C ARG A 36 -21.16 6.15 -0.51
N LEU A 37 -20.24 5.63 -1.35
CA LEU A 37 -20.18 4.18 -1.64
C LEU A 37 -19.62 3.40 -0.45
N VAL A 38 -18.66 3.98 0.26
CA VAL A 38 -18.01 3.38 1.43
C VAL A 38 -18.11 4.37 2.58
N PRO A 39 -19.30 4.43 3.24
CA PRO A 39 -19.48 5.33 4.37
C PRO A 39 -18.54 4.94 5.52
N TYR A 40 -17.95 5.94 6.15
CA TYR A 40 -17.02 5.79 7.27
C TYR A 40 -17.38 6.76 8.40
N ASP A 41 -17.00 6.40 9.62
CA ASP A 41 -17.23 7.23 10.80
C ASP A 41 -15.91 7.71 11.39
N PRO A 42 -15.52 8.98 11.13
CA PRO A 42 -14.26 9.52 11.66
C PRO A 42 -14.20 9.52 13.20
N ALA A 43 -15.38 9.60 13.87
CA ALA A 43 -15.44 9.58 15.33
C ALA A 43 -15.04 8.22 15.92
N LYS A 44 -15.17 7.15 15.11
CA LYS A 44 -14.69 5.79 15.46
C LYS A 44 -13.28 5.51 14.99
N GLY A 45 -12.58 6.52 14.45
CA GLY A 45 -11.24 6.36 13.89
C GLY A 45 -11.21 5.57 12.57
N GLU A 46 -12.35 5.53 11.86
CA GLU A 46 -12.41 4.93 10.53
C GLU A 46 -11.91 5.92 9.49
N GLU A 47 -11.17 5.41 8.52
CA GLU A 47 -10.66 6.20 7.40
C GLU A 47 -11.48 5.88 6.14
N GLY A 48 -11.90 6.91 5.42
CA GLY A 48 -12.60 6.77 4.15
C GLY A 48 -11.70 6.31 3.02
N VAL A 49 -12.30 5.85 1.93
CA VAL A 49 -11.57 5.44 0.73
C VAL A 49 -11.22 6.68 -0.09
N SER A 50 -9.92 6.97 -0.24
CA SER A 50 -9.45 8.09 -1.06
C SER A 50 -9.30 7.71 -2.53
N ILE A 51 -9.30 8.70 -3.43
CA ILE A 51 -8.99 8.52 -4.86
C ILE A 51 -7.61 7.85 -5.02
N GLN A 52 -6.64 8.23 -4.21
CA GLN A 52 -5.33 7.58 -4.17
C GLN A 52 -5.44 6.10 -3.78
N GLY A 53 -6.27 5.79 -2.78
CA GLY A 53 -6.53 4.40 -2.36
C GLY A 53 -7.09 3.53 -3.47
N VAL A 54 -8.07 4.06 -4.23
CA VAL A 54 -8.62 3.36 -5.41
C VAL A 54 -7.55 3.13 -6.46
N ALA A 55 -6.75 4.15 -6.78
CA ALA A 55 -5.65 4.02 -7.74
C ALA A 55 -4.63 2.96 -7.31
N LEU A 56 -4.30 2.89 -6.01
CA LEU A 56 -3.41 1.87 -5.47
C LEU A 56 -4.01 0.46 -5.57
N ILE A 57 -5.32 0.29 -5.33
CA ILE A 57 -6.01 -1.01 -5.49
C ILE A 57 -5.95 -1.47 -6.96
N VAL A 58 -6.22 -0.57 -7.91
CA VAL A 58 -6.12 -0.87 -9.34
C VAL A 58 -4.69 -1.26 -9.74
N LEU A 59 -3.69 -0.52 -9.23
CA LEU A 59 -2.29 -0.86 -9.47
C LEU A 59 -1.90 -2.20 -8.86
N LEU A 60 -2.37 -2.53 -7.66
CA LEU A 60 -2.13 -3.84 -7.04
C LEU A 60 -2.73 -4.98 -7.87
N ALA A 61 -3.94 -4.81 -8.41
CA ALA A 61 -4.54 -5.78 -9.32
C ALA A 61 -3.72 -5.94 -10.61
N ALA A 62 -3.24 -4.83 -11.18
CA ALA A 62 -2.37 -4.83 -12.36
C ALA A 62 -1.01 -5.51 -12.07
N ILE A 63 -0.44 -5.28 -10.88
CA ILE A 63 0.78 -5.99 -10.42
C ILE A 63 0.50 -7.48 -10.33
N GLY A 64 -0.58 -7.90 -9.68
CA GLY A 64 -0.93 -9.33 -9.56
C GLY A 64 -1.04 -10.00 -10.92
N TRP A 65 -1.74 -9.35 -11.86
CA TRP A 65 -1.88 -9.85 -13.23
C TRP A 65 -0.56 -9.91 -14.00
N SER A 66 0.24 -8.83 -13.97
CA SER A 66 1.52 -8.77 -14.67
C SER A 66 2.57 -9.70 -14.06
N ALA A 67 2.61 -9.81 -12.73
CA ALA A 67 3.51 -10.69 -12.00
C ALA A 67 3.20 -12.16 -12.28
N TRP A 68 1.91 -12.53 -12.33
CA TRP A 68 1.52 -13.88 -12.73
C TRP A 68 2.08 -14.26 -14.11
N ARG A 69 2.03 -13.33 -15.08
CA ARG A 69 2.54 -13.58 -16.44
C ARG A 69 4.06 -13.41 -16.58
N GLY A 70 4.67 -12.63 -15.70
CA GLY A 70 6.08 -12.27 -15.80
C GLY A 70 7.00 -13.02 -14.85
N LEU A 71 6.54 -13.31 -13.64
CA LEU A 71 7.38 -13.92 -12.60
C LEU A 71 7.14 -15.43 -12.46
N GLU A 72 6.00 -15.96 -12.93
CA GLU A 72 5.71 -17.39 -12.85
C GLU A 72 6.74 -18.24 -13.59
N ASN A 73 7.18 -17.79 -14.76
CA ASN A 73 8.16 -18.46 -15.63
C ASN A 73 9.47 -17.70 -15.74
N ILE A 74 9.86 -16.95 -14.73
CA ILE A 74 11.06 -16.10 -14.80
C ILE A 74 12.34 -16.93 -14.91
N GLN A 75 12.32 -18.18 -14.47
CA GLN A 75 13.47 -19.07 -14.59
C GLN A 75 13.78 -19.41 -16.05
N ASP A 76 12.76 -19.46 -16.92
CA ASP A 76 12.94 -19.67 -18.36
C ASP A 76 13.48 -18.41 -19.08
N GLY A 77 13.45 -17.27 -18.40
CA GLY A 77 13.95 -15.99 -18.89
C GLY A 77 13.03 -14.82 -18.53
N ALA A 78 13.64 -13.64 -18.41
CA ALA A 78 12.88 -12.42 -18.21
C ALA A 78 12.13 -12.05 -19.49
N ASN A 79 10.85 -11.70 -19.35
CA ASN A 79 10.00 -11.28 -20.44
C ASN A 79 9.46 -9.86 -20.23
N ARG A 80 8.69 -9.32 -21.19
CA ARG A 80 8.10 -7.98 -21.08
C ARG A 80 7.21 -7.79 -19.85
N TRP A 81 6.54 -8.85 -19.39
CA TRP A 81 5.68 -8.80 -18.22
C TRP A 81 6.47 -8.72 -16.91
N THR A 82 7.68 -9.31 -16.88
CA THR A 82 8.62 -9.13 -15.76
C THR A 82 8.99 -7.66 -15.59
N GLY A 83 9.38 -7.00 -16.69
CA GLY A 83 9.66 -5.57 -16.67
C GLY A 83 8.45 -4.73 -16.28
N ALA A 84 7.27 -5.07 -16.82
CA ALA A 84 6.02 -4.38 -16.49
C ALA A 84 5.66 -4.52 -15.01
N SER A 85 5.77 -5.72 -14.43
CA SER A 85 5.47 -5.94 -13.00
C SER A 85 6.42 -5.13 -12.10
N LEU A 86 7.72 -5.11 -12.39
CA LEU A 86 8.69 -4.31 -11.63
C LEU A 86 8.42 -2.81 -11.76
N ALA A 87 8.09 -2.34 -12.95
CA ALA A 87 7.72 -0.93 -13.16
C ALA A 87 6.43 -0.55 -12.42
N LEU A 88 5.42 -1.41 -12.44
CA LEU A 88 4.17 -1.20 -11.69
C LEU A 88 4.40 -1.20 -10.17
N ILE A 89 5.26 -2.09 -9.67
CA ILE A 89 5.64 -2.10 -8.24
C ILE A 89 6.32 -0.77 -7.88
N ALA A 90 7.30 -0.33 -8.67
CA ALA A 90 7.98 0.93 -8.42
C ALA A 90 7.01 2.13 -8.47
N LEU A 91 6.11 2.16 -9.48
CA LEU A 91 5.07 3.19 -9.60
C LEU A 91 4.13 3.20 -8.39
N THR A 92 3.69 2.02 -7.94
CA THR A 92 2.81 1.89 -6.76
C THR A 92 3.49 2.40 -5.50
N LEU A 93 4.75 2.06 -5.27
CA LEU A 93 5.52 2.55 -4.12
C LEU A 93 5.69 4.07 -4.15
N LEU A 94 5.99 4.65 -5.32
CA LEU A 94 6.09 6.10 -5.50
C LEU A 94 4.73 6.77 -5.26
N LEU A 95 3.64 6.24 -5.85
CA LEU A 95 2.30 6.79 -5.66
C LEU A 95 1.85 6.70 -4.19
N ALA A 96 2.11 5.59 -3.53
CA ALA A 96 1.77 5.42 -2.11
C ALA A 96 2.55 6.35 -1.18
N SER A 97 3.72 6.83 -1.61
CA SER A 97 4.55 7.76 -0.85
C SER A 97 4.19 9.23 -1.05
N LEU A 98 3.31 9.56 -2.00
CA LEU A 98 2.76 10.90 -2.20
C LEU A 98 1.65 11.20 -1.20
N ALA A 99 1.45 12.49 -0.91
CA ALA A 99 0.23 12.98 -0.26
C ALA A 99 -0.73 13.51 -1.32
N VAL A 100 -1.85 12.82 -1.54
CA VAL A 100 -2.85 13.22 -2.54
C VAL A 100 -4.12 13.64 -1.83
N GLN A 101 -4.63 14.82 -2.14
CA GLN A 101 -5.86 15.37 -1.58
C GLN A 101 -6.75 15.93 -2.69
N ALA A 102 -8.04 15.61 -2.62
CA ALA A 102 -9.03 16.23 -3.49
C ALA A 102 -9.32 17.68 -3.01
N THR A 103 -9.31 18.62 -3.92
CA THR A 103 -9.60 20.05 -3.66
C THR A 103 -10.63 20.56 -4.66
N PRO A 104 -11.31 21.68 -4.38
CA PRO A 104 -12.25 22.28 -5.35
C PRO A 104 -11.62 22.63 -6.71
N SER A 105 -10.31 22.88 -6.72
CA SER A 105 -9.55 23.19 -7.95
C SER A 105 -8.98 21.95 -8.63
N GLY A 106 -9.09 20.75 -8.03
CA GLY A 106 -8.56 19.51 -8.60
C GLY A 106 -7.91 18.59 -7.57
N LEU A 107 -6.82 17.93 -7.96
CA LEU A 107 -6.01 17.11 -7.07
C LEU A 107 -4.75 17.84 -6.64
N ARG A 108 -4.57 17.99 -5.34
CA ARG A 108 -3.31 18.47 -4.77
C ARG A 108 -2.40 17.30 -4.47
N ILE A 109 -1.22 17.31 -5.10
CA ILE A 109 -0.19 16.28 -4.93
C ILE A 109 0.98 16.89 -4.15
N GLY A 110 1.28 16.32 -2.99
CA GLY A 110 2.41 16.72 -2.16
C GLY A 110 3.55 15.72 -2.24
N LEU A 111 4.74 16.19 -2.56
CA LEU A 111 5.98 15.41 -2.45
C LEU A 111 6.43 15.43 -1.00
N THR A 112 6.31 14.29 -0.33
CA THR A 112 6.72 14.12 1.06
C THR A 112 8.18 13.66 1.16
N GLY A 113 8.78 13.76 2.34
CA GLY A 113 10.09 13.16 2.57
C GLY A 113 10.11 11.64 2.34
N ARG A 114 8.96 10.95 2.51
CA ARG A 114 8.81 9.53 2.16
C ARG A 114 9.00 9.29 0.67
N PHE A 115 8.48 10.18 -0.18
CA PHE A 115 8.65 10.08 -1.62
C PHE A 115 10.13 10.10 -2.02
N PHE A 116 10.91 11.05 -1.48
CA PHE A 116 12.34 11.13 -1.75
C PHE A 116 13.09 9.89 -1.22
N GLY A 117 12.71 9.41 -0.04
CA GLY A 117 13.27 8.18 0.54
C GLY A 117 13.01 6.95 -0.34
N VAL A 118 11.77 6.76 -0.79
CA VAL A 118 11.38 5.64 -1.67
C VAL A 118 12.08 5.76 -3.03
N ALA A 119 12.11 6.96 -3.63
CA ALA A 119 12.78 7.18 -4.90
C ALA A 119 14.29 6.87 -4.80
N LEU A 120 14.95 7.33 -3.74
CA LEU A 120 16.35 7.03 -3.49
C LEU A 120 16.59 5.51 -3.31
N MET A 121 15.76 4.83 -2.52
CA MET A 121 15.88 3.39 -2.32
C MET A 121 15.69 2.61 -3.61
N LEU A 122 14.71 2.98 -4.44
CA LEU A 122 14.50 2.36 -5.76
C LEU A 122 15.69 2.60 -6.68
N ALA A 123 16.24 3.82 -6.72
CA ALA A 123 17.43 4.13 -7.49
C ALA A 123 18.64 3.30 -7.03
N MET A 124 18.88 3.21 -5.72
CA MET A 124 19.94 2.38 -5.15
C MET A 124 19.76 0.89 -5.50
N LEU A 125 18.53 0.38 -5.45
CA LEU A 125 18.23 -1.01 -5.79
C LEU A 125 18.54 -1.31 -7.25
N VAL A 126 18.21 -0.39 -8.17
CA VAL A 126 18.54 -0.51 -9.59
C VAL A 126 20.06 -0.47 -9.80
N VAL A 127 20.77 0.44 -9.14
CA VAL A 127 22.22 0.57 -9.24
C VAL A 127 22.92 -0.70 -8.71
N ILE A 128 22.53 -1.18 -7.53
CA ILE A 128 23.10 -2.40 -6.93
C ILE A 128 22.79 -3.61 -7.80
N GLY A 129 21.54 -3.76 -8.25
CA GLY A 129 21.13 -4.85 -9.13
C GLY A 129 21.98 -4.91 -10.40
N ARG A 130 22.21 -3.76 -11.05
CA ARG A 130 23.02 -3.70 -12.29
C ARG A 130 24.51 -3.83 -12.08
N SER A 131 25.04 -3.39 -10.93
CA SER A 131 26.49 -3.32 -10.71
C SER A 131 27.05 -4.50 -9.93
N ARG A 132 26.23 -5.21 -9.13
CA ARG A 132 26.71 -6.21 -8.17
C ARG A 132 26.10 -7.59 -8.35
N LEU A 133 24.98 -7.71 -9.05
CA LEU A 133 24.28 -8.97 -9.22
C LEU A 133 24.37 -9.47 -10.67
N SER A 134 24.56 -10.77 -10.82
CA SER A 134 24.43 -11.41 -12.14
C SER A 134 22.96 -11.51 -12.54
N PRO A 135 22.65 -11.60 -13.83
CA PRO A 135 21.27 -11.79 -14.31
C PRO A 135 20.61 -13.03 -13.70
N GLU A 136 21.36 -14.08 -13.47
CA GLU A 136 20.92 -15.33 -12.85
C GLU A 136 20.51 -15.08 -11.40
N ALA A 137 21.36 -14.42 -10.61
CA ALA A 137 21.08 -14.09 -9.22
C ALA A 137 19.83 -13.19 -9.08
N ILE A 138 19.61 -12.27 -10.01
CA ILE A 138 18.41 -11.43 -10.05
C ILE A 138 17.16 -12.30 -10.33
N ARG A 139 17.25 -13.24 -11.28
CA ARG A 139 16.12 -14.14 -11.59
C ARG A 139 15.76 -15.03 -10.41
N ASP A 140 16.75 -15.62 -9.77
CA ASP A 140 16.55 -16.48 -8.60
C ASP A 140 15.93 -15.70 -7.46
N TRP A 141 16.40 -14.49 -7.18
CA TRP A 141 15.84 -13.61 -6.17
C TRP A 141 14.38 -13.22 -6.48
N LEU A 142 14.07 -12.88 -7.73
CA LEU A 142 12.70 -12.55 -8.15
C LEU A 142 11.79 -13.78 -8.06
N TRP A 143 12.29 -14.97 -8.43
CA TRP A 143 11.53 -16.22 -8.31
C TRP A 143 11.20 -16.54 -6.87
N GLU A 144 12.19 -16.50 -5.98
CA GLU A 144 11.96 -16.76 -4.55
C GLU A 144 11.00 -15.74 -3.93
N SER A 145 11.16 -14.46 -4.28
CA SER A 145 10.25 -13.41 -3.84
C SER A 145 8.81 -13.65 -4.31
N TRP A 146 8.63 -14.05 -5.57
CA TRP A 146 7.32 -14.36 -6.13
C TRP A 146 6.70 -15.58 -5.47
N ARG A 147 7.48 -16.64 -5.25
CA ARG A 147 7.03 -17.83 -4.52
C ARG A 147 6.56 -17.48 -3.11
N PHE A 148 7.31 -16.66 -2.41
CA PHE A 148 6.96 -16.17 -1.08
C PHE A 148 5.65 -15.36 -1.09
N VAL A 149 5.48 -14.46 -2.06
CA VAL A 149 4.25 -13.68 -2.22
C VAL A 149 3.05 -14.61 -2.44
N LYS A 150 3.17 -15.60 -3.34
CA LYS A 150 2.08 -16.58 -3.60
C LYS A 150 1.67 -17.36 -2.36
N GLN A 151 2.59 -17.63 -1.45
CA GLN A 151 2.30 -18.36 -0.21
C GLN A 151 1.67 -17.47 0.86
N ILE A 152 2.19 -16.26 1.04
CA ILE A 152 1.78 -15.39 2.15
C ILE A 152 0.57 -14.54 1.80
N PHE A 153 0.49 -14.02 0.57
CA PHE A 153 -0.56 -13.07 0.19
C PHE A 153 -1.98 -13.65 0.35
N PRO A 154 -2.30 -14.87 -0.10
CA PRO A 154 -3.63 -15.42 0.12
C PRO A 154 -3.95 -15.58 1.61
N LEU A 155 -2.99 -16.01 2.40
CA LEU A 155 -3.17 -16.19 3.86
C LEU A 155 -3.43 -14.84 4.55
N LEU A 156 -2.71 -13.80 4.13
CA LEU A 156 -2.86 -12.44 4.65
C LEU A 156 -4.24 -11.86 4.27
N VAL A 157 -4.68 -12.03 3.02
CA VAL A 157 -6.01 -11.59 2.56
C VAL A 157 -7.11 -12.30 3.35
N ILE A 158 -7.02 -13.63 3.51
CA ILE A 158 -7.99 -14.40 4.30
C ILE A 158 -7.98 -13.93 5.76
N GLY A 159 -6.79 -13.74 6.35
CA GLY A 159 -6.65 -13.26 7.73
C GLY A 159 -7.30 -11.89 7.94
N VAL A 160 -7.03 -10.93 7.06
CA VAL A 160 -7.64 -9.59 7.12
C VAL A 160 -9.16 -9.67 6.94
N PHE A 161 -9.62 -10.49 6.00
CA PHE A 161 -11.06 -10.68 5.77
C PHE A 161 -11.76 -11.29 7.00
N VAL A 162 -11.17 -12.33 7.59
CA VAL A 162 -11.70 -12.97 8.80
C VAL A 162 -11.74 -11.98 9.97
N VAL A 163 -10.66 -11.22 10.19
CA VAL A 163 -10.63 -10.20 11.24
C VAL A 163 -11.68 -9.12 11.00
N GLY A 164 -11.84 -8.68 9.75
CA GLY A 164 -12.90 -7.74 9.37
C GLY A 164 -14.30 -8.27 9.65
N MET A 165 -14.57 -9.54 9.30
CA MET A 165 -15.84 -10.20 9.61
C MET A 165 -16.08 -10.31 11.12
N ILE A 166 -15.07 -10.72 11.88
CA ILE A 166 -15.16 -10.84 13.34
C ILE A 166 -15.50 -9.49 13.96
N ARG A 167 -14.87 -8.40 13.49
CA ARG A 167 -15.14 -7.04 13.98
C ARG A 167 -16.60 -6.61 13.76
N VAL A 168 -17.23 -7.02 12.66
CA VAL A 168 -18.64 -6.73 12.36
C VAL A 168 -19.59 -7.63 13.18
N LEU A 169 -19.20 -8.89 13.41
CA LEU A 169 -20.02 -9.88 14.11
C LEU A 169 -19.98 -9.73 15.63
N ILE A 170 -18.85 -9.32 16.20
CA ILE A 170 -18.70 -9.13 17.64
C ILE A 170 -19.26 -7.76 18.02
N ARG A 171 -20.40 -7.76 18.70
CA ARG A 171 -20.96 -6.55 19.28
C ARG A 171 -20.09 -6.05 20.44
N PRO A 172 -19.86 -4.73 20.56
CA PRO A 172 -19.10 -4.16 21.68
C PRO A 172 -19.60 -4.63 23.05
N GLU A 173 -20.93 -4.82 23.20
CA GLU A 173 -21.56 -5.26 24.44
C GLU A 173 -21.09 -6.66 24.88
N TRP A 174 -20.74 -7.52 23.94
CA TRP A 174 -20.21 -8.87 24.24
C TRP A 174 -18.78 -8.82 24.80
N ILE A 175 -17.99 -7.87 24.28
CA ILE A 175 -16.63 -7.64 24.79
C ILE A 175 -16.70 -7.08 26.20
N GLU A 176 -17.60 -6.11 26.45
CA GLU A 176 -17.82 -5.54 27.78
C GLU A 176 -18.33 -6.59 28.77
N ALA A 177 -19.25 -7.44 28.36
CA ALA A 177 -19.78 -8.52 29.19
C ALA A 177 -18.71 -9.56 29.56
N LEU A 178 -17.82 -9.89 28.62
CA LEU A 178 -16.70 -10.83 28.85
C LEU A 178 -15.57 -10.17 29.67
N ALA A 179 -15.24 -8.92 29.38
CA ALA A 179 -14.19 -8.19 30.12
C ALA A 179 -14.68 -7.73 31.51
N GLY A 180 -15.94 -7.34 31.64
CA GLY A 180 -16.54 -6.91 32.90
C GLY A 180 -16.85 -8.07 33.87
N ALA A 181 -17.04 -9.29 33.37
CA ALA A 181 -17.24 -10.47 34.21
C ALA A 181 -15.94 -11.02 34.84
N ASN A 182 -14.79 -10.60 34.34
CA ASN A 182 -13.47 -11.06 34.82
C ASN A 182 -12.84 -10.10 35.86
N THR A 183 -13.53 -9.89 36.97
CA THR A 183 -12.96 -9.26 38.17
C THR A 183 -11.90 -10.12 38.86
N VAL A 184 -11.62 -11.32 38.36
CA VAL A 184 -10.67 -12.28 38.97
C VAL A 184 -9.22 -12.06 38.52
N VAL A 185 -8.97 -11.32 37.43
CA VAL A 185 -7.61 -11.07 36.89
C VAL A 185 -7.08 -9.67 37.23
N GLY A 186 -7.85 -8.85 37.96
CA GLY A 186 -7.51 -7.49 38.34
C GLY A 186 -7.09 -7.28 39.80
N ASN A 187 -6.81 -8.37 40.53
CA ASN A 187 -6.26 -8.30 41.90
C ASN A 187 -4.90 -8.95 41.97
#